data_916cf47f2d97d848d8d3ddeb3f926e82
#
_entry.id   916cf47f2d97d848d8d3ddeb3f926e82
#
_cell.length_a   1.000
_cell.length_b   1.000
_cell.length_c   1.000
_cell.angle_alpha   90.00
_cell.angle_beta   90.00
_cell.angle_gamma   90.00
#
_symmetry.space_group_name_H-M   'P 1'
#
loop_
_entity.id
_entity.type
_entity.pdbx_description
1 polymer ?
#
loop_
_entity_poly.entity_id
_entity_poly.type
_entity_poly.pdbx_seq_one_letter_code
_entity_poly.pdbx_strand_id
1 'polypeptide(L)'
;MTDSLELVIDTIMAREVLDSRGNPTVEAEVLLEGGAIGRSIVPSGASTGAHEAHELRDGGNRYLGKGVLQAVNHIEENIAPALCGLSSLDQATVDSVMKQLDDTDNKSNLGANSILAVSMATARAAANGLGLPLYRYLGGPMSSLLPVPLMNVINGGEHAANNLDFQEFMLVPHGAESFREALRMGAEVFHTLKDLLSQKGLSTAVGDEGGFAPNLESNKAAGDLLMQAIEQAGFRPGEQISLALDVASTEFYEKGLYSYGGNSYSSEQMVEELAGLVLSLIHI
;
A
#
# COMPACT_ATOMS: atom_id res chain seq x y z
N MET A 1 -5.68 12.94 37.76
CA MET A 1 -5.08 11.62 37.47
C MET A 1 -6.17 10.84 36.78
N THR A 2 -6.19 10.82 35.44
CA THR A 2 -7.00 9.90 34.66
C THR A 2 -6.56 8.50 35.04
N ASP A 3 -7.50 7.66 35.51
CA ASP A 3 -7.20 6.32 35.97
C ASP A 3 -6.43 5.58 34.85
N SER A 4 -5.28 5.02 35.20
CA SER A 4 -4.42 4.26 34.29
C SER A 4 -5.15 3.04 33.67
N LEU A 5 -6.30 2.68 34.20
CA LEU A 5 -7.18 1.62 33.71
C LEU A 5 -7.95 1.99 32.42
N GLU A 6 -8.27 3.27 32.20
CA GLU A 6 -9.06 3.70 31.04
C GLU A 6 -8.44 3.35 29.67
N LEU A 7 -7.11 3.14 29.61
CA LEU A 7 -6.37 2.84 28.38
C LEU A 7 -5.85 1.39 28.31
N VAL A 8 -6.40 0.50 29.14
CA VAL A 8 -6.15 -0.94 29.11
C VAL A 8 -7.07 -1.60 28.09
N ILE A 9 -6.55 -2.58 27.38
CA ILE A 9 -7.32 -3.38 26.40
C ILE A 9 -8.29 -4.26 27.18
N ASP A 10 -9.59 -4.05 26.97
CA ASP A 10 -10.68 -4.83 27.56
C ASP A 10 -11.07 -5.99 26.64
N THR A 11 -11.40 -5.68 25.40
CA THR A 11 -11.94 -6.67 24.44
C THR A 11 -11.37 -6.43 23.04
N ILE A 12 -11.08 -7.52 22.34
CA ILE A 12 -10.71 -7.50 20.92
C ILE A 12 -11.71 -8.39 20.18
N MET A 13 -12.32 -7.84 19.14
CA MET A 13 -13.25 -8.55 18.25
C MET A 13 -12.74 -8.47 16.82
N ALA A 14 -13.04 -9.49 16.02
CA ALA A 14 -12.67 -9.51 14.62
C ALA A 14 -13.84 -9.98 13.74
N ARG A 15 -13.79 -9.59 12.47
CA ARG A 15 -14.75 -10.08 11.47
C ARG A 15 -14.15 -10.09 10.08
N GLU A 16 -14.72 -10.93 9.24
CA GLU A 16 -14.48 -10.91 7.81
C GLU A 16 -15.34 -9.84 7.15
N VAL A 17 -14.74 -8.95 6.37
CA VAL A 17 -15.41 -7.95 5.55
C VAL A 17 -14.90 -8.03 4.11
N LEU A 18 -15.49 -7.29 3.17
CA LEU A 18 -15.01 -7.23 1.79
C LEU A 18 -14.20 -5.95 1.55
N ASP A 19 -13.11 -6.08 0.81
CA ASP A 19 -12.33 -4.96 0.30
C ASP A 19 -13.01 -4.32 -0.94
N SER A 20 -12.39 -3.27 -1.50
CA SER A 20 -12.91 -2.56 -2.69
C SER A 20 -12.96 -3.40 -3.96
N ARG A 21 -12.26 -4.53 -4.00
CA ARG A 21 -12.26 -5.49 -5.12
C ARG A 21 -13.21 -6.67 -4.88
N GLY A 22 -13.93 -6.68 -3.74
CA GLY A 22 -14.83 -7.76 -3.36
C GLY A 22 -14.13 -9.00 -2.80
N ASN A 23 -12.86 -8.92 -2.43
CA ASN A 23 -12.16 -10.00 -1.74
C ASN A 23 -12.36 -9.89 -0.23
N PRO A 24 -12.47 -11.02 0.50
CA PRO A 24 -12.49 -11.02 1.95
C PRO A 24 -11.22 -10.43 2.55
N THR A 25 -11.39 -9.66 3.62
CA THR A 25 -10.28 -9.15 4.43
C THR A 25 -10.67 -9.11 5.91
N VAL A 26 -9.68 -8.92 6.78
CA VAL A 26 -9.86 -8.88 8.23
C VAL A 26 -10.15 -7.46 8.69
N GLU A 27 -11.20 -7.30 9.49
CA GLU A 27 -11.45 -6.13 10.31
C GLU A 27 -11.30 -6.51 11.78
N ALA A 28 -10.55 -5.73 12.57
CA ALA A 28 -10.46 -5.85 14.01
C ALA A 28 -10.95 -4.59 14.72
N GLU A 29 -11.58 -4.77 15.87
CA GLU A 29 -11.97 -3.72 16.82
C GLU A 29 -11.35 -4.00 18.18
N VAL A 30 -10.73 -2.99 18.76
CA VAL A 30 -10.17 -3.00 20.11
C VAL A 30 -10.98 -2.03 20.97
N LEU A 31 -11.60 -2.55 22.03
CA LEU A 31 -12.27 -1.77 23.07
C LEU A 31 -11.33 -1.63 24.27
N LEU A 32 -11.24 -0.42 24.81
CA LEU A 32 -10.52 -0.14 26.06
C LEU A 32 -11.48 -0.08 27.23
N GLU A 33 -11.00 -0.33 28.47
CA GLU A 33 -11.80 -0.26 29.70
C GLU A 33 -12.52 1.10 29.88
N GLY A 34 -11.89 2.19 29.42
CA GLY A 34 -12.49 3.52 29.39
C GLY A 34 -13.53 3.74 28.30
N GLY A 35 -13.87 2.71 27.49
CA GLY A 35 -14.90 2.76 26.45
C GLY A 35 -14.41 3.31 25.10
N ALA A 36 -13.13 3.69 24.97
CA ALA A 36 -12.58 4.10 23.68
C ALA A 36 -12.44 2.89 22.74
N ILE A 37 -12.79 3.07 21.48
CA ILE A 37 -12.75 2.01 20.45
C ILE A 37 -11.78 2.43 19.35
N GLY A 38 -10.95 1.47 18.90
CA GLY A 38 -10.17 1.57 17.67
C GLY A 38 -10.56 0.46 16.70
N ARG A 39 -10.70 0.80 15.42
CA ARG A 39 -11.06 -0.15 14.36
C ARG A 39 -10.07 -0.07 13.21
N SER A 40 -9.70 -1.21 12.66
CA SER A 40 -8.84 -1.31 11.49
C SER A 40 -9.28 -2.41 10.54
N ILE A 41 -9.13 -2.15 9.24
CA ILE A 41 -9.31 -3.12 8.16
C ILE A 41 -7.96 -3.29 7.48
N VAL A 42 -7.62 -4.52 7.09
CA VAL A 42 -6.32 -4.87 6.48
C VAL A 42 -6.56 -5.43 5.07
N PRO A 43 -6.79 -4.58 4.07
CA PRO A 43 -6.88 -5.04 2.69
C PRO A 43 -5.52 -5.55 2.21
N SER A 44 -5.56 -6.56 1.36
CA SER A 44 -4.41 -7.12 0.68
C SER A 44 -3.93 -6.22 -0.45
N GLY A 45 -2.65 -6.23 -0.75
CA GLY A 45 -2.12 -5.69 -2.00
C GLY A 45 -2.68 -6.39 -3.24
N ALA A 46 -2.58 -5.79 -4.41
CA ALA A 46 -2.94 -6.43 -5.67
C ALA A 46 -1.88 -7.46 -6.09
N SER A 47 -0.62 -7.17 -5.85
CA SER A 47 0.53 -8.06 -6.00
C SER A 47 1.27 -8.23 -4.68
N THR A 48 2.11 -9.26 -4.55
CA THR A 48 2.87 -9.56 -3.33
C THR A 48 4.32 -9.90 -3.70
N GLY A 49 5.28 -9.31 -2.98
CA GLY A 49 6.70 -9.64 -3.13
C GLY A 49 7.05 -11.00 -2.50
N ALA A 50 8.10 -11.65 -2.99
CA ALA A 50 8.51 -12.99 -2.55
C ALA A 50 8.93 -13.05 -1.06
N HIS A 51 9.24 -11.92 -0.44
CA HIS A 51 9.71 -11.82 0.95
C HIS A 51 8.70 -11.12 1.88
N GLU A 52 7.48 -10.92 1.42
CA GLU A 52 6.42 -10.35 2.27
C GLU A 52 6.01 -11.30 3.40
N ALA A 53 5.49 -10.70 4.47
CA ALA A 53 4.86 -11.46 5.54
C ALA A 53 3.61 -12.17 5.01
N HIS A 54 3.36 -13.39 5.52
CA HIS A 54 2.32 -14.26 5.02
C HIS A 54 0.91 -13.75 5.36
N GLU A 55 0.13 -13.44 4.34
CA GLU A 55 -1.30 -13.22 4.48
C GLU A 55 -2.03 -14.56 4.60
N LEU A 56 -2.67 -14.82 5.74
CA LEU A 56 -3.37 -16.07 5.96
C LEU A 56 -4.72 -16.08 5.23
N ARG A 57 -4.89 -17.06 4.35
CA ARG A 57 -6.11 -17.36 3.60
C ARG A 57 -6.62 -18.74 3.93
N ASP A 58 -7.96 -18.93 3.99
CA ASP A 58 -8.59 -20.19 4.39
C ASP A 58 -8.36 -21.32 3.40
N GLY A 59 -8.14 -21.01 2.11
CA GLY A 59 -8.15 -22.01 1.05
C GLY A 59 -9.56 -22.55 0.76
N GLY A 60 -9.64 -23.70 0.12
CA GLY A 60 -10.91 -24.36 -0.19
C GLY A 60 -11.77 -23.61 -1.22
N ASN A 61 -13.11 -23.78 -1.14
CA ASN A 61 -14.03 -23.26 -2.16
C ASN A 61 -14.68 -21.92 -1.81
N ARG A 62 -14.72 -21.57 -0.52
CA ARG A 62 -15.35 -20.33 -0.06
C ARG A 62 -14.53 -19.14 -0.53
N TYR A 63 -15.19 -18.15 -1.16
CA TYR A 63 -14.51 -17.02 -1.84
C TYR A 63 -13.35 -17.44 -2.73
N LEU A 64 -13.47 -18.57 -3.42
CA LEU A 64 -12.42 -19.12 -4.28
C LEU A 64 -11.07 -19.34 -3.56
N GLY A 65 -11.13 -19.70 -2.26
CA GLY A 65 -9.97 -19.90 -1.41
C GLY A 65 -9.47 -18.65 -0.68
N LYS A 66 -10.06 -17.47 -0.94
CA LYS A 66 -9.62 -16.18 -0.38
C LYS A 66 -10.27 -15.82 0.95
N GLY A 67 -11.06 -16.71 1.59
CA GLY A 67 -11.64 -16.47 2.91
C GLY A 67 -10.59 -16.17 3.97
N VAL A 68 -10.97 -15.50 5.07
CA VAL A 68 -10.06 -15.10 6.17
C VAL A 68 -10.58 -15.48 7.55
N LEU A 69 -11.48 -16.48 7.62
CA LEU A 69 -12.05 -16.91 8.91
C LEU A 69 -11.01 -17.51 9.85
N GLN A 70 -9.96 -18.18 9.33
CA GLN A 70 -8.85 -18.65 10.17
C GLN A 70 -8.13 -17.48 10.84
N ALA A 71 -7.83 -16.41 10.09
CA ALA A 71 -7.23 -15.21 10.64
C ALA A 71 -8.13 -14.52 11.68
N VAL A 72 -9.45 -14.48 11.45
CA VAL A 72 -10.44 -13.99 12.43
C VAL A 72 -10.41 -14.84 13.70
N ASN A 73 -10.46 -16.16 13.57
CA ASN A 73 -10.38 -17.07 14.72
C ASN A 73 -9.07 -16.91 15.51
N HIS A 74 -7.94 -16.71 14.82
CA HIS A 74 -6.66 -16.47 15.50
C HIS A 74 -6.67 -15.16 16.31
N ILE A 75 -7.38 -14.14 15.85
CA ILE A 75 -7.54 -12.92 16.64
C ILE A 75 -8.34 -13.23 17.91
N GLU A 76 -9.49 -13.91 17.80
CA GLU A 76 -10.40 -14.13 18.92
C GLU A 76 -9.88 -15.18 19.92
N GLU A 77 -9.26 -16.25 19.45
CA GLU A 77 -8.86 -17.39 20.29
C GLU A 77 -7.42 -17.30 20.80
N ASN A 78 -6.51 -16.61 20.09
CA ASN A 78 -5.09 -16.56 20.45
C ASN A 78 -4.62 -15.15 20.81
N ILE A 79 -4.90 -14.15 19.97
CA ILE A 79 -4.38 -12.78 20.15
C ILE A 79 -5.14 -12.07 21.27
N ALA A 80 -6.47 -12.06 21.24
CA ALA A 80 -7.28 -11.34 22.21
C ALA A 80 -6.99 -11.77 23.66
N PRO A 81 -6.95 -13.10 24.02
CA PRO A 81 -6.62 -13.51 25.37
C PRO A 81 -5.23 -13.10 25.85
N ALA A 82 -4.27 -12.96 24.93
CA ALA A 82 -2.90 -12.59 25.27
C ALA A 82 -2.72 -11.07 25.44
N LEU A 83 -3.56 -10.25 24.83
CA LEU A 83 -3.45 -8.81 24.85
C LEU A 83 -4.41 -8.13 25.84
N CYS A 84 -5.55 -8.75 26.18
CA CYS A 84 -6.46 -8.21 27.18
C CYS A 84 -5.75 -8.04 28.53
N GLY A 85 -5.94 -6.87 29.14
CA GLY A 85 -5.24 -6.45 30.35
C GLY A 85 -3.92 -5.71 30.10
N LEU A 86 -3.41 -5.64 28.86
CA LEU A 86 -2.23 -4.84 28.53
C LEU A 86 -2.61 -3.37 28.26
N SER A 87 -1.67 -2.48 28.48
CA SER A 87 -1.82 -1.08 28.12
C SER A 87 -1.78 -0.88 26.61
N SER A 88 -2.80 -0.23 26.04
CA SER A 88 -2.83 0.14 24.63
C SER A 88 -1.78 1.21 24.24
N LEU A 89 -1.17 1.88 25.23
CA LEU A 89 -0.11 2.87 25.00
C LEU A 89 1.25 2.23 24.72
N ASP A 90 1.44 0.97 25.12
CA ASP A 90 2.70 0.24 24.90
C ASP A 90 2.60 -0.60 23.60
N GLN A 91 2.55 0.10 22.47
CA GLN A 91 2.48 -0.53 21.16
C GLN A 91 3.59 -1.55 20.91
N ALA A 92 4.79 -1.26 21.42
CA ALA A 92 5.94 -2.15 21.23
C ALA A 92 5.73 -3.50 21.95
N THR A 93 5.18 -3.49 23.15
CA THR A 93 4.83 -4.70 23.88
C THR A 93 3.68 -5.45 23.19
N VAL A 94 2.62 -4.75 22.76
CA VAL A 94 1.50 -5.34 22.04
C VAL A 94 1.98 -6.09 20.78
N ASP A 95 2.77 -5.43 19.94
CA ASP A 95 3.31 -6.02 18.73
C ASP A 95 4.30 -7.17 19.02
N SER A 96 5.09 -7.05 20.09
CA SER A 96 6.03 -8.08 20.50
C SER A 96 5.31 -9.36 20.94
N VAL A 97 4.25 -9.25 21.74
CA VAL A 97 3.44 -10.39 22.18
C VAL A 97 2.84 -11.13 20.99
N MET A 98 2.25 -10.41 20.03
CA MET A 98 1.70 -11.04 18.83
C MET A 98 2.76 -11.74 17.97
N LYS A 99 3.95 -11.12 17.81
CA LYS A 99 5.07 -11.76 17.09
C LYS A 99 5.60 -12.99 17.80
N GLN A 100 5.64 -13.00 19.14
CA GLN A 100 6.05 -14.17 19.92
C GLN A 100 5.00 -15.30 19.86
N LEU A 101 3.71 -14.96 19.80
CA LEU A 101 2.64 -15.96 19.60
C LEU A 101 2.71 -16.60 18.23
N ASP A 102 3.06 -15.86 17.20
CA ASP A 102 3.23 -16.39 15.86
C ASP A 102 4.47 -17.29 15.74
N ASP A 103 5.58 -16.89 16.35
CA ASP A 103 6.88 -17.60 16.42
C ASP A 103 7.43 -18.03 15.04
N THR A 104 7.10 -17.27 13.97
CA THR A 104 7.68 -17.46 12.63
C THR A 104 8.23 -16.15 12.07
N ASP A 105 9.24 -16.26 11.21
CA ASP A 105 9.88 -15.07 10.62
C ASP A 105 8.88 -14.27 9.77
N ASN A 106 8.00 -14.96 9.03
CA ASN A 106 7.08 -14.37 8.06
C ASN A 106 5.61 -14.31 8.52
N LYS A 107 5.31 -14.54 9.80
CA LYS A 107 3.95 -14.53 10.40
C LYS A 107 3.01 -15.57 9.79
N SER A 108 3.54 -16.76 9.48
CA SER A 108 2.76 -17.80 8.81
C SER A 108 1.82 -18.60 9.72
N ASN A 109 1.98 -18.54 11.06
CA ASN A 109 1.10 -19.25 11.98
C ASN A 109 -0.20 -18.50 12.25
N LEU A 110 -0.13 -17.22 12.63
CA LEU A 110 -1.32 -16.40 12.90
C LEU A 110 -1.81 -15.65 11.67
N GLY A 111 -0.92 -15.36 10.74
CA GLY A 111 -1.16 -14.50 9.59
C GLY A 111 -0.80 -13.03 9.86
N ALA A 112 -0.09 -12.43 8.92
CA ALA A 112 0.25 -11.01 9.00
C ALA A 112 -1.01 -10.12 9.04
N ASN A 113 -2.07 -10.52 8.35
CA ASN A 113 -3.36 -9.82 8.34
C ASN A 113 -4.03 -9.77 9.71
N SER A 114 -4.03 -10.86 10.49
CA SER A 114 -4.55 -10.86 11.86
C SER A 114 -3.71 -9.99 12.79
N ILE A 115 -2.38 -10.11 12.75
CA ILE A 115 -1.45 -9.33 13.58
C ILE A 115 -1.58 -7.83 13.27
N LEU A 116 -1.56 -7.46 11.99
CA LEU A 116 -1.63 -6.06 11.57
C LEU A 116 -2.99 -5.42 11.88
N ALA A 117 -4.10 -6.18 11.73
CA ALA A 117 -5.43 -5.69 12.06
C ALA A 117 -5.51 -5.26 13.54
N VAL A 118 -5.02 -6.10 14.45
CA VAL A 118 -5.05 -5.81 15.89
C VAL A 118 -4.06 -4.70 16.25
N SER A 119 -2.83 -4.72 15.70
CA SER A 119 -1.82 -3.67 15.93
C SER A 119 -2.36 -2.27 15.59
N MET A 120 -2.93 -2.12 14.39
CA MET A 120 -3.49 -0.83 13.95
C MET A 120 -4.76 -0.43 14.72
N ALA A 121 -5.62 -1.40 15.07
CA ALA A 121 -6.80 -1.13 15.88
C ALA A 121 -6.42 -0.65 17.29
N THR A 122 -5.39 -1.25 17.90
CA THR A 122 -4.86 -0.83 19.21
C THR A 122 -4.34 0.60 19.17
N ALA A 123 -3.53 0.96 18.17
CA ALA A 123 -3.03 2.34 18.02
C ALA A 123 -4.18 3.36 17.88
N ARG A 124 -5.24 2.99 17.16
CA ARG A 124 -6.45 3.83 17.01
C ARG A 124 -7.24 3.95 18.30
N ALA A 125 -7.38 2.85 19.06
CA ALA A 125 -8.04 2.86 20.35
C ALA A 125 -7.30 3.76 21.34
N ALA A 126 -5.97 3.63 21.41
CA ALA A 126 -5.11 4.48 22.23
C ALA A 126 -5.23 5.98 21.87
N ALA A 127 -5.16 6.30 20.57
CA ALA A 127 -5.33 7.67 20.09
C ALA A 127 -6.71 8.24 20.48
N ASN A 128 -7.78 7.47 20.28
CA ASN A 128 -9.14 7.86 20.63
C ASN A 128 -9.32 8.04 22.15
N GLY A 129 -8.75 7.14 22.96
CA GLY A 129 -8.78 7.24 24.42
C GLY A 129 -8.03 8.46 24.96
N LEU A 130 -7.00 8.92 24.24
CA LEU A 130 -6.29 10.17 24.54
C LEU A 130 -6.96 11.41 23.93
N GLY A 131 -8.02 11.29 23.16
CA GLY A 131 -8.64 12.38 22.42
C GLY A 131 -7.74 13.01 21.36
N LEU A 132 -6.80 12.22 20.80
CA LEU A 132 -5.85 12.67 19.78
C LEU A 132 -6.19 12.11 18.41
N PRO A 133 -6.00 12.86 17.32
CA PRO A 133 -6.00 12.28 16.01
C PRO A 133 -4.80 11.34 15.83
N LEU A 134 -4.99 10.22 15.10
CA LEU A 134 -3.99 9.16 14.97
C LEU A 134 -2.61 9.67 14.52
N TYR A 135 -2.56 10.61 13.57
CA TYR A 135 -1.29 11.16 13.09
C TYR A 135 -0.49 11.87 14.19
N ARG A 136 -1.17 12.50 15.16
CA ARG A 136 -0.51 13.12 16.32
C ARG A 136 -0.08 12.11 17.37
N TYR A 137 -0.89 11.07 17.55
CA TYR A 137 -0.52 9.97 18.46
C TYR A 137 0.76 9.27 17.98
N LEU A 138 0.85 8.96 16.68
CA LEU A 138 2.02 8.28 16.11
C LEU A 138 3.22 9.19 15.90
N GLY A 139 3.01 10.41 15.42
CA GLY A 139 4.08 11.32 15.02
C GLY A 139 4.47 12.37 16.07
N GLY A 140 3.74 12.43 17.19
CA GLY A 140 3.96 13.40 18.24
C GLY A 140 3.48 14.82 17.93
N PRO A 141 3.74 15.80 18.83
CA PRO A 141 3.17 17.15 18.72
C PRO A 141 3.66 17.94 17.51
N MET A 142 4.81 17.57 16.94
CA MET A 142 5.39 18.24 15.77
C MET A 142 4.94 17.68 14.43
N SER A 143 4.14 16.62 14.40
CA SER A 143 3.62 16.02 13.16
C SER A 143 2.57 16.92 12.51
N SER A 144 2.99 17.73 11.57
CA SER A 144 2.14 18.70 10.86
C SER A 144 2.38 18.73 9.35
N LEU A 145 3.38 17.98 8.85
CA LEU A 145 3.73 17.95 7.45
C LEU A 145 3.05 16.78 6.74
N LEU A 146 2.27 17.08 5.69
CA LEU A 146 1.78 16.06 4.77
C LEU A 146 2.90 15.70 3.77
N PRO A 147 3.06 14.41 3.43
CA PRO A 147 4.02 14.00 2.40
C PRO A 147 3.59 14.47 1.03
N VAL A 148 4.55 14.59 0.12
CA VAL A 148 4.26 14.73 -1.32
C VAL A 148 3.58 13.43 -1.77
N PRO A 149 2.41 13.50 -2.48
CA PRO A 149 1.74 12.29 -2.93
C PRO A 149 2.51 11.63 -4.08
N LEU A 150 2.60 10.29 -4.05
CA LEU A 150 2.95 9.45 -5.19
C LEU A 150 1.65 9.00 -5.85
N MET A 151 1.41 9.46 -7.09
CA MET A 151 0.12 9.30 -7.76
C MET A 151 0.26 8.36 -8.96
N ASN A 152 -0.13 7.11 -8.82
CA ASN A 152 -0.09 6.13 -9.91
C ASN A 152 -1.08 6.50 -11.02
N VAL A 153 -0.59 6.64 -12.25
CA VAL A 153 -1.39 7.10 -13.40
C VAL A 153 -1.29 6.18 -14.62
N ILE A 154 -0.28 5.29 -14.68
CA ILE A 154 -0.20 4.18 -15.64
C ILE A 154 0.13 2.91 -14.89
N ASN A 155 -0.64 1.85 -15.14
CA ASN A 155 -0.44 0.52 -14.61
C ASN A 155 0.16 -0.41 -15.67
N GLY A 156 1.01 -1.34 -15.21
CA GLY A 156 1.49 -2.49 -15.95
C GLY A 156 1.70 -3.69 -15.03
N GLY A 157 2.52 -4.65 -15.40
CA GLY A 157 2.78 -5.85 -14.61
C GLY A 157 1.50 -6.57 -14.18
N GLU A 158 1.45 -7.02 -12.94
CA GLU A 158 0.28 -7.69 -12.35
C GLU A 158 -0.94 -6.77 -12.18
N HIS A 159 -0.76 -5.43 -12.23
CA HIS A 159 -1.84 -4.46 -12.04
C HIS A 159 -2.66 -4.17 -13.31
N ALA A 160 -2.24 -4.68 -14.48
CA ALA A 160 -2.93 -4.42 -15.74
C ALA A 160 -2.72 -5.54 -16.78
N ALA A 161 -3.78 -5.87 -17.52
CA ALA A 161 -3.69 -6.79 -18.64
C ALA A 161 -3.16 -6.07 -19.91
N ASN A 162 -1.92 -5.61 -19.87
CA ASN A 162 -1.22 -4.97 -20.98
C ASN A 162 0.20 -5.53 -21.13
N ASN A 163 1.04 -4.88 -21.95
CA ASN A 163 2.39 -5.34 -22.28
C ASN A 163 3.53 -4.58 -21.56
N LEU A 164 3.21 -3.82 -20.51
CA LEU A 164 4.22 -3.14 -19.70
C LEU A 164 4.72 -4.06 -18.59
N ASP A 165 6.04 -4.13 -18.39
CA ASP A 165 6.64 -4.97 -17.33
C ASP A 165 6.60 -4.28 -15.96
N PHE A 166 6.76 -2.94 -15.91
CA PHE A 166 6.73 -2.19 -14.66
C PHE A 166 5.31 -1.99 -14.17
N GLN A 167 5.13 -2.18 -12.87
CA GLN A 167 3.82 -2.22 -12.23
C GLN A 167 3.15 -0.85 -12.13
N GLU A 168 3.92 0.20 -11.79
CA GLU A 168 3.37 1.54 -11.58
C GLU A 168 4.27 2.62 -12.15
N PHE A 169 3.64 3.61 -12.79
CA PHE A 169 4.25 4.85 -13.23
C PHE A 169 3.53 6.00 -12.53
N MET A 170 4.26 6.70 -11.68
CA MET A 170 3.70 7.67 -10.75
C MET A 170 4.11 9.10 -11.06
N LEU A 171 3.20 10.05 -10.80
CA LEU A 171 3.49 11.48 -10.74
C LEU A 171 3.86 11.88 -9.32
N VAL A 172 4.88 12.71 -9.17
CA VAL A 172 5.34 13.24 -7.89
C VAL A 172 5.38 14.78 -7.98
N PRO A 173 4.29 15.48 -7.62
CA PRO A 173 4.19 16.93 -7.74
C PRO A 173 4.89 17.69 -6.59
N HIS A 174 6.21 17.49 -6.47
CA HIS A 174 7.04 18.01 -5.37
C HIS A 174 7.24 19.54 -5.42
N GLY A 175 7.02 20.18 -6.57
CA GLY A 175 7.08 21.63 -6.71
C GLY A 175 5.82 22.35 -6.25
N ALA A 176 4.82 21.64 -5.69
CA ALA A 176 3.60 22.23 -5.19
C ALA A 176 3.82 22.88 -3.81
N GLU A 177 3.22 24.05 -3.58
CA GLU A 177 3.31 24.78 -2.30
C GLU A 177 2.44 24.17 -1.18
N SER A 178 1.51 23.28 -1.53
CA SER A 178 0.61 22.61 -0.58
C SER A 178 0.13 21.26 -1.14
N PHE A 179 -0.34 20.39 -0.24
CA PHE A 179 -0.94 19.11 -0.63
C PHE A 179 -2.16 19.29 -1.56
N ARG A 180 -2.99 20.32 -1.32
CA ARG A 180 -4.13 20.66 -2.20
C ARG A 180 -3.64 20.97 -3.62
N GLU A 181 -2.58 21.73 -3.73
CA GLU A 181 -1.99 22.10 -5.02
C GLU A 181 -1.35 20.89 -5.70
N ALA A 182 -0.64 20.06 -4.95
CA ALA A 182 -0.09 18.79 -5.46
C ALA A 182 -1.19 17.89 -6.03
N LEU A 183 -2.30 17.74 -5.33
CA LEU A 183 -3.45 16.95 -5.78
C LEU A 183 -4.08 17.54 -7.06
N ARG A 184 -4.23 18.88 -7.15
CA ARG A 184 -4.73 19.55 -8.35
C ARG A 184 -3.82 19.28 -9.54
N MET A 185 -2.49 19.50 -9.38
CA MET A 185 -1.50 19.28 -10.44
C MET A 185 -1.57 17.84 -10.97
N GLY A 186 -1.59 16.84 -10.06
CA GLY A 186 -1.69 15.44 -10.45
C GLY A 186 -3.00 15.12 -11.19
N ALA A 187 -4.14 15.65 -10.74
CA ALA A 187 -5.43 15.46 -11.40
C ALA A 187 -5.47 16.07 -12.81
N GLU A 188 -4.91 17.25 -13.00
CA GLU A 188 -4.84 17.90 -14.31
C GLU A 188 -3.96 17.13 -15.29
N VAL A 189 -2.80 16.63 -14.84
CA VAL A 189 -1.95 15.75 -15.66
C VAL A 189 -2.65 14.43 -15.97
N PHE A 190 -3.36 13.81 -15.02
CA PHE A 190 -4.11 12.58 -15.24
C PHE A 190 -5.18 12.74 -16.33
N HIS A 191 -5.93 13.84 -16.31
CA HIS A 191 -6.92 14.12 -17.35
C HIS A 191 -6.27 14.45 -18.71
N THR A 192 -5.16 15.18 -18.72
CA THR A 192 -4.38 15.43 -19.94
C THR A 192 -3.83 14.14 -20.54
N LEU A 193 -3.34 13.23 -19.68
CA LEU A 193 -2.91 11.89 -20.12
C LEU A 193 -4.05 11.10 -20.75
N LYS A 194 -5.26 11.16 -20.17
CA LYS A 194 -6.45 10.52 -20.76
C LYS A 194 -6.74 11.02 -22.17
N ASP A 195 -6.68 12.33 -22.37
CA ASP A 195 -6.91 12.93 -23.67
C ASP A 195 -5.83 12.56 -24.70
N LEU A 196 -4.56 12.50 -24.28
CA LEU A 196 -3.45 12.04 -25.11
C LEU A 196 -3.61 10.58 -25.54
N LEU A 197 -3.98 9.68 -24.60
CA LEU A 197 -4.27 8.29 -24.91
C LEU A 197 -5.41 8.17 -25.93
N SER A 198 -6.50 8.90 -25.71
CA SER A 198 -7.65 8.90 -26.62
C SER A 198 -7.28 9.42 -28.02
N GLN A 199 -6.50 10.46 -28.13
CA GLN A 199 -6.02 11.03 -29.41
C GLN A 199 -5.13 10.05 -30.18
N LYS A 200 -4.36 9.22 -29.46
CA LYS A 200 -3.51 8.17 -30.03
C LYS A 200 -4.28 6.88 -30.32
N GLY A 201 -5.59 6.81 -30.00
CA GLY A 201 -6.40 5.59 -30.16
C GLY A 201 -6.05 4.49 -29.17
N LEU A 202 -5.41 4.82 -28.05
CA LEU A 202 -5.00 3.91 -27.00
C LEU A 202 -6.10 3.73 -25.94
N SER A 203 -6.06 2.63 -25.19
CA SER A 203 -7.01 2.34 -24.12
C SER A 203 -6.94 3.37 -23.01
N THR A 204 -8.09 3.84 -22.54
CA THR A 204 -8.27 4.64 -21.32
C THR A 204 -8.95 3.85 -20.21
N ALA A 205 -9.02 2.52 -20.34
CA ALA A 205 -9.41 1.63 -19.24
C ALA A 205 -8.35 1.72 -18.12
N VAL A 206 -8.80 1.59 -16.90
CA VAL A 206 -7.92 1.65 -15.71
C VAL A 206 -7.59 0.24 -15.22
N GLY A 207 -6.40 0.08 -14.66
CA GLY A 207 -5.98 -1.11 -13.93
C GLY A 207 -6.47 -1.11 -12.47
N ASP A 208 -5.99 -2.07 -11.72
CA ASP A 208 -6.42 -2.32 -10.33
C ASP A 208 -6.10 -1.16 -9.38
N GLU A 209 -5.06 -0.39 -9.66
CA GLU A 209 -4.62 0.76 -8.85
C GLU A 209 -5.09 2.12 -9.41
N GLY A 210 -6.02 2.10 -10.38
CA GLY A 210 -6.66 3.31 -10.93
C GLY A 210 -5.87 4.06 -12.00
N GLY A 211 -4.65 3.65 -12.32
CA GLY A 211 -3.89 4.14 -13.48
C GLY A 211 -4.44 3.58 -14.81
N PHE A 212 -4.22 4.27 -15.92
CA PHE A 212 -4.58 3.76 -17.25
C PHE A 212 -3.73 2.53 -17.60
N ALA A 213 -4.31 1.63 -18.39
CA ALA A 213 -3.67 0.38 -18.81
C ALA A 213 -3.54 0.28 -20.34
N PRO A 214 -2.83 1.20 -21.04
CA PRO A 214 -2.62 1.13 -22.45
C PRO A 214 -1.58 0.05 -22.83
N ASN A 215 -1.68 -0.51 -24.05
CA ASN A 215 -0.55 -1.18 -24.66
C ASN A 215 0.38 -0.12 -25.26
N LEU A 216 1.65 -0.15 -24.89
CA LEU A 216 2.69 0.77 -25.37
C LEU A 216 3.88 -0.01 -25.93
N GLU A 217 4.75 0.63 -26.69
CA GLU A 217 5.90 -0.02 -27.31
C GLU A 217 6.95 -0.50 -26.30
N SER A 218 7.05 0.18 -25.15
CA SER A 218 8.01 -0.13 -24.08
C SER A 218 7.64 0.59 -22.77
N ASN A 219 8.29 0.21 -21.66
CA ASN A 219 8.21 0.96 -20.40
C ASN A 219 8.74 2.40 -20.53
N LYS A 220 9.77 2.60 -21.37
CA LYS A 220 10.26 3.95 -21.68
C LYS A 220 9.19 4.80 -22.37
N ALA A 221 8.42 4.23 -23.30
CA ALA A 221 7.33 4.94 -23.99
C ALA A 221 6.25 5.41 -23.02
N ALA A 222 6.00 4.67 -21.92
CA ALA A 222 5.12 5.12 -20.86
C ALA A 222 5.66 6.39 -20.15
N GLY A 223 6.95 6.40 -19.83
CA GLY A 223 7.62 7.58 -19.28
C GLY A 223 7.57 8.78 -20.22
N ASP A 224 7.90 8.60 -21.51
CA ASP A 224 7.85 9.65 -22.53
C ASP A 224 6.43 10.23 -22.66
N LEU A 225 5.40 9.40 -22.59
CA LEU A 225 4.01 9.83 -22.62
C LEU A 225 3.62 10.66 -21.38
N LEU A 226 4.12 10.29 -20.21
CA LEU A 226 3.91 11.06 -18.98
C LEU A 226 4.62 12.41 -19.04
N MET A 227 5.85 12.48 -19.55
CA MET A 227 6.56 13.74 -19.75
C MET A 227 5.74 14.66 -20.67
N GLN A 228 5.21 14.12 -21.77
CA GLN A 228 4.33 14.86 -22.67
C GLN A 228 3.05 15.34 -21.97
N ALA A 229 2.43 14.52 -21.12
CA ALA A 229 1.23 14.87 -20.38
C ALA A 229 1.49 16.00 -19.37
N ILE A 230 2.63 15.97 -18.67
CA ILE A 230 3.04 17.02 -17.73
C ILE A 230 3.21 18.36 -18.45
N GLU A 231 3.93 18.36 -19.59
CA GLU A 231 4.15 19.58 -20.40
C GLU A 231 2.84 20.14 -20.97
N GLN A 232 1.97 19.30 -21.52
CA GLN A 232 0.69 19.71 -22.08
C GLN A 232 -0.31 20.21 -21.01
N ALA A 233 -0.18 19.73 -19.79
CA ALA A 233 -0.92 20.25 -18.64
C ALA A 233 -0.37 21.60 -18.14
N GLY A 234 0.74 22.09 -18.73
CA GLY A 234 1.34 23.39 -18.41
C GLY A 234 2.34 23.35 -17.25
N PHE A 235 2.80 22.19 -16.85
CA PHE A 235 3.82 22.02 -15.80
C PHE A 235 5.19 21.70 -16.38
N ARG A 236 6.24 21.94 -15.56
CA ARG A 236 7.62 21.64 -15.93
C ARG A 236 8.05 20.30 -15.33
N PRO A 237 8.36 19.29 -16.19
CA PRO A 237 8.90 18.03 -15.72
C PRO A 237 10.23 18.22 -14.96
N GLY A 238 10.42 17.46 -13.87
CA GLY A 238 11.62 17.51 -13.04
C GLY A 238 11.75 18.74 -12.13
N GLU A 239 11.02 19.83 -12.41
CA GLU A 239 11.00 21.02 -11.56
C GLU A 239 9.73 21.10 -10.69
N GLN A 240 8.58 20.81 -11.27
CA GLN A 240 7.29 20.87 -10.58
C GLN A 240 6.72 19.47 -10.33
N ILE A 241 6.83 18.59 -11.32
CA ILE A 241 6.38 17.21 -11.25
C ILE A 241 7.50 16.30 -11.73
N SER A 242 7.91 15.37 -10.89
CA SER A 242 8.82 14.29 -11.24
C SER A 242 8.04 12.99 -11.50
N LEU A 243 8.72 12.01 -12.09
CA LEU A 243 8.21 10.65 -12.24
C LEU A 243 8.83 9.74 -11.19
N ALA A 244 8.07 8.78 -10.70
CA ALA A 244 8.57 7.66 -9.92
C ALA A 244 8.03 6.34 -10.50
N LEU A 245 8.75 5.25 -10.27
CA LEU A 245 8.38 3.91 -10.73
C LEU A 245 8.29 2.94 -9.57
N ASP A 246 7.29 2.07 -9.61
CA ASP A 246 7.34 0.78 -8.94
C ASP A 246 7.63 -0.30 -9.99
N VAL A 247 8.83 -0.84 -9.92
CA VAL A 247 9.32 -1.82 -10.91
C VAL A 247 8.78 -3.21 -10.61
N ALA A 248 8.49 -3.54 -9.33
CA ALA A 248 8.02 -4.84 -8.85
C ALA A 248 8.82 -6.02 -9.44
N SER A 249 10.15 -5.93 -9.35
CA SER A 249 11.09 -6.77 -10.10
C SER A 249 10.99 -8.28 -9.80
N THR A 250 10.34 -8.69 -8.71
CA THR A 250 10.06 -10.10 -8.40
C THR A 250 9.23 -10.77 -9.49
N GLU A 251 8.33 -10.01 -10.15
CA GLU A 251 7.38 -10.53 -11.15
C GLU A 251 8.07 -11.02 -12.42
N PHE A 252 9.22 -10.47 -12.77
CA PHE A 252 9.98 -10.83 -13.96
C PHE A 252 11.41 -11.35 -13.67
N TYR A 253 11.67 -11.75 -12.40
CA TYR A 253 12.94 -12.36 -11.99
C TYR A 253 12.81 -13.87 -11.88
N GLU A 254 13.55 -14.61 -12.69
CA GLU A 254 13.59 -16.07 -12.63
C GLU A 254 15.03 -16.59 -12.89
N LYS A 255 15.45 -17.56 -12.07
CA LYS A 255 16.75 -18.27 -12.24
C LYS A 255 17.98 -17.36 -12.36
N GLY A 256 17.99 -16.24 -11.65
CA GLY A 256 19.12 -15.30 -11.64
C GLY A 256 19.10 -14.25 -12.75
N LEU A 257 18.05 -14.19 -13.55
CA LEU A 257 17.88 -13.23 -14.64
C LEU A 257 16.56 -12.47 -14.54
N TYR A 258 16.56 -11.25 -15.03
CA TYR A 258 15.37 -10.43 -15.20
C TYR A 258 14.92 -10.49 -16.67
N SER A 259 13.67 -10.89 -16.90
CA SER A 259 13.06 -10.89 -18.23
C SER A 259 12.29 -9.59 -18.44
N TYR A 260 12.90 -8.62 -19.14
CA TYR A 260 12.42 -7.25 -19.27
C TYR A 260 12.46 -6.81 -20.74
N GLY A 261 11.38 -6.22 -21.27
CA GLY A 261 11.33 -5.72 -22.65
C GLY A 261 11.64 -6.80 -23.71
N GLY A 262 11.36 -8.07 -23.42
CA GLY A 262 11.66 -9.20 -24.31
C GLY A 262 13.12 -9.66 -24.29
N ASN A 263 13.96 -9.12 -23.44
CA ASN A 263 15.35 -9.49 -23.23
C ASN A 263 15.58 -10.09 -21.84
N SER A 264 16.74 -10.70 -21.63
CA SER A 264 17.16 -11.21 -20.31
C SER A 264 18.40 -10.44 -19.84
N TYR A 265 18.36 -9.98 -18.59
CA TYR A 265 19.40 -9.14 -17.99
C TYR A 265 19.94 -9.77 -16.71
N SER A 266 21.25 -9.66 -16.48
CA SER A 266 21.81 -9.88 -15.14
C SER A 266 21.41 -8.74 -14.20
N SER A 267 21.68 -8.89 -12.88
CA SER A 267 21.43 -7.83 -11.91
C SER A 267 22.18 -6.54 -12.25
N GLU A 268 23.44 -6.65 -12.70
CA GLU A 268 24.24 -5.49 -13.10
C GLU A 268 23.66 -4.78 -14.32
N GLN A 269 23.22 -5.54 -15.32
CA GLN A 269 22.58 -4.99 -16.52
C GLN A 269 21.24 -4.33 -16.20
N MET A 270 20.45 -4.92 -15.29
CA MET A 270 19.19 -4.32 -14.86
C MET A 270 19.42 -3.00 -14.10
N VAL A 271 20.48 -2.92 -13.29
CA VAL A 271 20.88 -1.66 -12.63
C VAL A 271 21.24 -0.59 -13.68
N GLU A 272 21.97 -0.96 -14.75
CA GLU A 272 22.31 -0.03 -15.83
C GLU A 272 21.06 0.48 -16.59
N GLU A 273 20.10 -0.41 -16.87
CA GLU A 273 18.81 -0.03 -17.47
C GLU A 273 18.04 0.95 -16.60
N LEU A 274 17.87 0.65 -15.30
CA LEU A 274 17.18 1.53 -14.37
C LEU A 274 17.91 2.86 -14.20
N ALA A 275 19.24 2.86 -14.12
CA ALA A 275 20.04 4.08 -14.07
C ALA A 275 19.84 4.93 -15.33
N GLY A 276 19.78 4.30 -16.51
CA GLY A 276 19.47 4.97 -17.78
C GLY A 276 18.09 5.67 -17.76
N LEU A 277 17.08 5.02 -17.20
CA LEU A 277 15.74 5.62 -17.04
C LEU A 277 15.75 6.78 -16.04
N VAL A 278 16.42 6.63 -14.90
CA VAL A 278 16.55 7.71 -13.89
C VAL A 278 17.23 8.95 -14.50
N LEU A 279 18.29 8.76 -15.27
CA LEU A 279 19.02 9.87 -15.91
C LEU A 279 18.25 10.53 -17.05
N SER A 280 17.33 9.82 -17.71
CA SER A 280 16.61 10.30 -18.89
C SER A 280 15.18 10.80 -18.62
N LEU A 281 14.47 10.22 -17.67
CA LEU A 281 13.05 10.44 -17.46
C LEU A 281 12.66 10.64 -16.00
N ILE A 282 13.31 9.92 -15.08
CA ILE A 282 12.91 9.85 -13.67
C ILE A 282 13.84 10.78 -12.89
N HIS A 283 13.26 11.55 -12.00
CA HIS A 283 13.97 12.58 -11.24
C HIS A 283 13.96 12.30 -9.72
N ILE A 284 13.42 11.14 -9.33
CA ILE A 284 13.37 10.67 -7.93
C ILE A 284 13.85 9.23 -7.87
#